data_8481235a110d5a8e62dcd6b2a5992142
#
_entry.id   8481235a110d5a8e62dcd6b2a5992142
#
_cell.length_a   1.000
_cell.length_b   1.000
_cell.length_c   1.000
_cell.angle_alpha   90.00
_cell.angle_beta   90.00
_cell.angle_gamma   90.00
#
_symmetry.space_group_name_H-M   'P 1'
#
loop_
_entity.id
_entity.type
_entity.pdbx_description
1 polymer ?
#
loop_
_entity_poly.entity_id
_entity_poly.type
_entity_poly.pdbx_seq_one_letter_code
_entity_poly.pdbx_strand_id
1 'polypeptide(L)'
;MAERRPVVAIPPSYSKHEDLETDSTKNYLSYLEENGAKCVMTTAGTSQFNLLSTEEVHQLNQGVSEFNGQKILGVPALSLRHTIDFVKQARDSYLDEDSSLMVLYPDRYYYDHVLESFIEKVTDHTDKVYLHTPKMRKGKGGDYEYQSNVVSDMLKWGLTGIKEENSNLQQSYDFVRNLPVDLDVIVAGGSMRRFQFLESAGANSFLSGIGNLFPRIENGFLSSGDERQKALDIESEFFDVTSKVGWHPALRSSLKEMGLTCFYNRQPWPELSHVEFLELATIIKEVQSYE
;
A
#
# COMPACT_ATOMS: atom_id res chain seq x y z
N MET A 1 16.79 -14.62 0.01
CA MET A 1 15.34 -14.41 0.00
C MET A 1 15.08 -13.12 0.74
N ALA A 2 14.32 -12.20 0.16
CA ALA A 2 13.89 -10.99 0.87
C ALA A 2 13.14 -11.37 2.16
N GLU A 3 13.32 -10.56 3.20
CA GLU A 3 12.63 -10.77 4.48
C GLU A 3 11.11 -10.64 4.29
N ARG A 4 10.35 -11.56 4.86
CA ARG A 4 8.89 -11.49 4.87
C ARG A 4 8.44 -10.34 5.75
N ARG A 5 7.60 -9.45 5.22
CA ARG A 5 7.12 -8.32 6.00
C ARG A 5 5.72 -7.84 5.62
N PRO A 6 4.94 -7.39 6.59
CA PRO A 6 3.77 -6.58 6.31
C PRO A 6 4.21 -5.18 5.87
N VAL A 7 3.38 -4.56 5.05
CA VAL A 7 3.54 -3.18 4.60
C VAL A 7 2.27 -2.41 4.93
N VAL A 8 2.37 -1.34 5.70
CA VAL A 8 1.22 -0.54 6.10
C VAL A 8 1.01 0.61 5.11
N ALA A 9 -0.14 0.62 4.44
CA ALA A 9 -0.49 1.69 3.52
C ALA A 9 -1.04 2.90 4.28
N ILE A 10 -0.39 4.05 4.19
CA ILE A 10 -0.73 5.25 4.96
C ILE A 10 -1.88 6.02 4.31
N PRO A 11 -3.02 6.21 4.98
CA PRO A 11 -4.07 7.11 4.53
C PRO A 11 -3.66 8.57 4.75
N PRO A 12 -4.04 9.50 3.88
CA PRO A 12 -3.85 10.92 4.16
C PRO A 12 -4.77 11.34 5.31
N SER A 13 -4.27 12.16 6.21
CA SER A 13 -5.07 12.77 7.27
C SER A 13 -5.64 14.09 6.78
N TYR A 14 -6.95 14.30 6.94
CA TYR A 14 -7.60 15.55 6.56
C TYR A 14 -8.23 16.23 7.76
N SER A 15 -8.16 17.56 7.79
CA SER A 15 -8.93 18.38 8.69
C SER A 15 -10.44 18.33 8.34
N LYS A 16 -11.27 18.89 9.21
CA LYS A 16 -12.71 19.11 8.92
C LYS A 16 -12.96 20.04 7.72
N HIS A 17 -11.93 20.76 7.26
CA HIS A 17 -11.98 21.65 6.10
C HIS A 17 -11.37 21.01 4.85
N GLU A 18 -11.08 19.72 4.91
CA GLU A 18 -10.49 18.92 3.83
C GLU A 18 -9.02 19.25 3.51
N ASP A 19 -8.35 20.05 4.35
CA ASP A 19 -6.93 20.31 4.22
C ASP A 19 -6.10 19.11 4.70
N LEU A 20 -4.95 18.88 4.07
CA LEU A 20 -4.02 17.82 4.47
C LEU A 20 -3.35 18.19 5.81
N GLU A 21 -3.43 17.27 6.79
CA GLU A 21 -2.94 17.45 8.16
C GLU A 21 -1.67 16.62 8.39
N THR A 22 -0.51 17.23 8.21
CA THR A 22 0.78 16.53 8.32
C THR A 22 1.11 16.12 9.77
N ASP A 23 0.75 16.93 10.76
CA ASP A 23 1.01 16.61 12.18
C ASP A 23 0.21 15.38 12.65
N SER A 24 -1.02 15.23 12.18
CA SER A 24 -1.82 14.02 12.43
C SER A 24 -1.18 12.79 11.78
N THR A 25 -0.59 12.94 10.60
CA THR A 25 0.16 11.86 9.95
C THR A 25 1.37 11.44 10.81
N LYS A 26 2.13 12.37 11.38
CA LYS A 26 3.27 12.08 12.27
C LYS A 26 2.84 11.32 13.53
N ASN A 27 1.76 11.74 14.18
CA ASN A 27 1.23 11.04 15.35
C ASN A 27 0.84 9.60 15.01
N TYR A 28 0.23 9.41 13.84
CA TYR A 28 -0.13 8.07 13.37
C TYR A 28 1.11 7.21 13.06
N LEU A 29 2.16 7.76 12.45
CA LEU A 29 3.41 7.04 12.22
C LEU A 29 4.07 6.60 13.53
N SER A 30 4.11 7.48 14.54
CA SER A 30 4.62 7.13 15.88
C SER A 30 3.83 5.97 16.49
N TYR A 31 2.50 5.97 16.38
CA TYR A 31 1.67 4.85 16.80
C TYR A 31 2.07 3.55 16.08
N LEU A 32 2.25 3.59 14.77
CA LEU A 32 2.63 2.40 14.00
C LEU A 32 4.01 1.85 14.43
N GLU A 33 4.98 2.74 14.66
CA GLU A 33 6.33 2.37 15.15
C GLU A 33 6.27 1.69 16.53
N GLU A 34 5.54 2.29 17.47
CA GLU A 34 5.35 1.76 18.82
C GLU A 34 4.66 0.39 18.82
N ASN A 35 3.84 0.11 17.81
CA ASN A 35 3.14 -1.16 17.64
C ASN A 35 3.84 -2.11 16.65
N GLY A 36 5.09 -1.83 16.29
CA GLY A 36 5.98 -2.77 15.62
C GLY A 36 5.84 -2.81 14.09
N ALA A 37 5.23 -1.83 13.46
CA ALA A 37 5.32 -1.66 12.01
C ALA A 37 6.77 -1.37 11.60
N LYS A 38 7.26 -2.04 10.55
CA LYS A 38 8.63 -1.89 10.06
C LYS A 38 8.71 -1.31 8.64
N CYS A 39 7.60 -1.32 7.93
CA CYS A 39 7.52 -0.82 6.56
C CYS A 39 6.19 -0.11 6.34
N VAL A 40 6.26 1.11 5.82
CA VAL A 40 5.09 1.90 5.45
C VAL A 40 5.11 2.23 3.96
N MET A 41 3.93 2.53 3.41
CA MET A 41 3.79 2.84 2.00
C MET A 41 2.75 3.93 1.78
N THR A 42 3.00 4.84 0.85
CA THR A 42 1.94 5.63 0.23
C THR A 42 1.57 5.01 -1.12
N THR A 43 0.29 4.91 -1.42
CA THR A 43 -0.20 4.22 -2.62
C THR A 43 -1.49 4.83 -3.17
N ALA A 44 -1.76 4.61 -4.45
CA ALA A 44 -2.93 5.17 -5.12
C ALA A 44 -4.28 4.84 -4.47
N GLY A 45 -4.42 3.64 -3.87
CA GLY A 45 -5.64 3.21 -3.19
C GLY A 45 -5.83 3.88 -1.83
N THR A 46 -5.21 3.32 -0.79
CA THR A 46 -5.39 3.78 0.60
C THR A 46 -4.96 5.23 0.80
N SER A 47 -3.90 5.69 0.13
CA SER A 47 -3.48 7.10 0.20
C SER A 47 -4.26 8.03 -0.74
N GLN A 48 -5.24 7.50 -1.47
CA GLN A 48 -6.23 8.28 -2.24
C GLN A 48 -5.61 9.30 -3.21
N PHE A 49 -4.57 8.93 -3.95
CA PHE A 49 -3.88 9.85 -4.87
C PHE A 49 -4.80 10.55 -5.88
N ASN A 50 -5.94 9.94 -6.24
CA ASN A 50 -6.91 10.58 -7.13
C ASN A 50 -7.64 11.77 -6.50
N LEU A 51 -7.57 11.93 -5.17
CA LEU A 51 -8.16 13.04 -4.42
C LEU A 51 -7.11 14.07 -4.00
N LEU A 52 -5.85 13.82 -4.31
CA LEU A 52 -4.72 14.68 -3.99
C LEU A 52 -4.17 15.37 -5.24
N SER A 53 -3.79 16.62 -5.10
CA SER A 53 -2.93 17.28 -6.07
C SER A 53 -1.52 16.68 -6.01
N THR A 54 -0.72 16.91 -7.04
CA THR A 54 0.69 16.45 -7.05
C THR A 54 1.46 17.02 -5.86
N GLU A 55 1.20 18.27 -5.49
CA GLU A 55 1.82 18.94 -4.35
C GLU A 55 1.40 18.29 -3.02
N GLU A 56 0.12 17.94 -2.85
CA GLU A 56 -0.36 17.23 -1.67
C GLU A 56 0.24 15.81 -1.57
N VAL A 57 0.50 15.15 -2.70
CA VAL A 57 1.22 13.86 -2.69
C VAL A 57 2.66 14.05 -2.21
N HIS A 58 3.35 15.12 -2.64
CA HIS A 58 4.67 15.45 -2.11
C HIS A 58 4.63 15.73 -0.60
N GLN A 59 3.68 16.51 -0.13
CA GLN A 59 3.50 16.80 1.30
C GLN A 59 3.23 15.53 2.13
N LEU A 60 2.35 14.64 1.64
CA LEU A 60 2.10 13.35 2.27
C LEU A 60 3.36 12.48 2.32
N ASN A 61 4.06 12.36 1.20
CA ASN A 61 5.31 11.59 1.13
C ASN A 61 6.38 12.16 2.05
N GLN A 62 6.52 13.48 2.11
CA GLN A 62 7.44 14.15 3.03
C GLN A 62 7.09 13.86 4.49
N GLY A 63 5.81 13.91 4.86
CA GLY A 63 5.38 13.51 6.20
C GLY A 63 5.69 12.04 6.50
N VAL A 64 5.46 11.14 5.54
CA VAL A 64 5.72 9.70 5.69
C VAL A 64 7.21 9.37 5.68
N SER A 65 8.06 10.17 5.05
CA SER A 65 9.51 9.97 5.05
C SER A 65 10.16 10.10 6.43
N GLU A 66 9.46 10.68 7.41
CA GLU A 66 9.92 10.75 8.80
C GLU A 66 9.77 9.43 9.58
N PHE A 67 9.11 8.41 9.01
CA PHE A 67 8.99 7.08 9.63
C PHE A 67 10.35 6.43 9.84
N ASN A 68 10.57 5.88 11.04
CA ASN A 68 11.82 5.21 11.39
C ASN A 68 11.79 3.73 10.94
N GLY A 69 11.94 3.50 9.64
CA GLY A 69 11.90 2.17 9.03
C GLY A 69 11.86 2.28 7.52
N GLN A 70 11.52 1.18 6.86
CA GLN A 70 11.42 1.17 5.40
C GLN A 70 10.21 1.96 4.91
N LYS A 71 10.42 2.77 3.89
CA LYS A 71 9.41 3.62 3.27
C LYS A 71 9.31 3.37 1.78
N ILE A 72 8.11 3.11 1.29
CA ILE A 72 7.82 2.99 -0.13
C ILE A 72 6.88 4.13 -0.52
N LEU A 73 7.44 5.20 -1.06
CA LEU A 73 6.73 6.45 -1.30
C LEU A 73 6.16 6.48 -2.73
N GLY A 74 4.86 6.70 -2.83
CA GLY A 74 4.15 6.60 -4.09
C GLY A 74 4.39 7.79 -5.02
N VAL A 75 4.53 7.50 -6.31
CA VAL A 75 4.55 8.47 -7.40
C VAL A 75 3.25 8.33 -8.18
N PRO A 76 2.44 9.38 -8.32
CA PRO A 76 1.18 9.33 -9.07
C PRO A 76 1.37 8.91 -10.53
N ALA A 77 0.28 8.46 -11.17
CA ALA A 77 0.26 8.14 -12.60
C ALA A 77 0.35 9.43 -13.43
N LEU A 78 1.56 9.84 -13.76
CA LEU A 78 1.87 11.05 -14.51
C LEU A 78 2.47 10.73 -15.89
N SER A 79 2.60 11.73 -16.78
CA SER A 79 3.42 11.57 -17.98
C SER A 79 4.88 11.31 -17.59
N LEU A 80 5.66 10.66 -18.46
CA LEU A 80 7.08 10.36 -18.17
C LEU A 80 7.85 11.59 -17.69
N ARG A 81 7.67 12.74 -18.36
CA ARG A 81 8.32 13.99 -17.95
C ARG A 81 7.96 14.40 -16.53
N HIS A 82 6.67 14.43 -16.20
CA HIS A 82 6.21 14.82 -14.86
C HIS A 82 6.58 13.78 -13.81
N THR A 83 6.64 12.50 -14.17
CA THR A 83 7.17 11.45 -13.28
C THR A 83 8.63 11.71 -12.93
N ILE A 84 9.46 12.04 -13.93
CA ILE A 84 10.87 12.38 -13.72
C ILE A 84 11.02 13.65 -12.86
N ASP A 85 10.21 14.68 -13.13
CA ASP A 85 10.23 15.93 -12.34
C ASP A 85 9.85 15.63 -10.87
N PHE A 86 8.81 14.81 -10.67
CA PHE A 86 8.39 14.36 -9.32
C PHE A 86 9.50 13.59 -8.60
N VAL A 87 10.12 12.63 -9.27
CA VAL A 87 11.20 11.79 -8.73
C VAL A 87 12.40 12.64 -8.32
N LYS A 88 12.79 13.60 -9.13
CA LYS A 88 13.88 14.55 -8.83
C LYS A 88 13.58 15.38 -7.58
N GLN A 89 12.36 15.95 -7.52
CA GLN A 89 11.93 16.72 -6.37
C GLN A 89 11.91 15.84 -5.09
N ALA A 90 11.41 14.62 -5.17
CA ALA A 90 11.39 13.69 -4.05
C ALA A 90 12.81 13.38 -3.56
N ARG A 91 13.73 13.02 -4.48
CA ARG A 91 15.14 12.74 -4.18
C ARG A 91 15.82 13.92 -3.49
N ASP A 92 15.62 15.12 -4.00
CA ASP A 92 16.30 16.31 -3.51
C ASP A 92 15.70 16.85 -2.18
N SER A 93 14.50 16.38 -1.79
CA SER A 93 13.77 16.93 -0.64
C SER A 93 13.60 15.97 0.55
N TYR A 94 13.31 14.67 0.34
CA TYR A 94 12.91 13.79 1.44
C TYR A 94 13.27 12.31 1.29
N LEU A 95 13.92 11.87 0.20
CA LEU A 95 14.39 10.48 0.12
C LEU A 95 15.67 10.27 0.93
N ASP A 96 15.73 9.15 1.62
CA ASP A 96 16.90 8.66 2.37
C ASP A 96 17.27 7.23 1.95
N GLU A 97 18.21 6.61 2.64
CA GLU A 97 18.70 5.25 2.35
C GLU A 97 17.65 4.15 2.56
N ASP A 98 16.64 4.40 3.43
CA ASP A 98 15.54 3.47 3.71
C ASP A 98 14.31 3.73 2.83
N SER A 99 14.38 4.72 1.95
CA SER A 99 13.30 5.09 1.05
C SER A 99 13.40 4.37 -0.29
N SER A 100 12.23 4.05 -0.85
CA SER A 100 12.03 3.56 -2.22
C SER A 100 10.86 4.29 -2.85
N LEU A 101 10.80 4.36 -4.17
CA LEU A 101 9.68 4.96 -4.88
C LEU A 101 8.78 3.90 -5.51
N MET A 102 7.47 3.97 -5.27
CA MET A 102 6.47 3.17 -5.96
C MET A 102 5.89 3.96 -7.13
N VAL A 103 6.35 3.66 -8.32
CA VAL A 103 5.90 4.35 -9.54
C VAL A 103 4.61 3.73 -10.05
N LEU A 104 3.57 4.55 -10.15
CA LEU A 104 2.31 4.15 -10.75
C LEU A 104 2.37 4.38 -12.26
N TYR A 105 2.48 3.29 -13.00
CA TYR A 105 2.53 3.36 -14.47
C TYR A 105 1.21 3.87 -15.04
N PRO A 106 1.21 4.91 -15.90
CA PRO A 106 0.00 5.51 -16.46
C PRO A 106 -0.55 4.70 -17.64
N ASP A 107 -0.89 3.46 -17.38
CA ASP A 107 -1.32 2.42 -18.31
C ASP A 107 -2.54 2.76 -19.16
N ARG A 108 -3.34 3.74 -18.73
CA ARG A 108 -4.47 4.23 -19.52
C ARG A 108 -4.02 4.96 -20.79
N TYR A 109 -2.81 5.53 -20.78
CA TYR A 109 -2.30 6.41 -21.82
C TYR A 109 -1.07 5.86 -22.53
N TYR A 110 -0.33 4.96 -21.87
CA TYR A 110 0.85 4.33 -22.43
C TYR A 110 0.62 2.85 -22.69
N TYR A 111 1.15 2.37 -23.81
CA TYR A 111 1.13 0.96 -24.15
C TYR A 111 2.25 0.22 -23.43
N ASP A 112 2.06 -1.07 -23.26
CA ASP A 112 2.98 -1.89 -22.47
C ASP A 112 4.36 -2.04 -23.07
N HIS A 113 4.48 -2.01 -24.40
CA HIS A 113 5.77 -2.08 -25.06
C HIS A 113 6.69 -0.87 -24.78
N VAL A 114 6.18 0.20 -24.14
CA VAL A 114 6.99 1.32 -23.66
C VAL A 114 7.26 1.30 -22.15
N LEU A 115 6.72 0.30 -21.42
CA LEU A 115 6.88 0.18 -19.98
C LEU A 115 8.35 0.07 -19.58
N GLU A 116 9.11 -0.81 -20.24
CA GLU A 116 10.53 -1.01 -19.98
C GLU A 116 11.31 0.30 -20.13
N SER A 117 11.11 1.00 -21.25
CA SER A 117 11.76 2.30 -21.48
C SER A 117 11.29 3.40 -20.53
N PHE A 118 10.07 3.30 -20.02
CA PHE A 118 9.57 4.21 -18.99
C PHE A 118 10.32 4.00 -17.67
N ILE A 119 10.47 2.75 -17.23
CA ILE A 119 11.20 2.40 -16.00
C ILE A 119 12.68 2.76 -16.14
N GLU A 120 13.34 2.41 -17.24
CA GLU A 120 14.73 2.78 -17.53
C GLU A 120 14.97 4.28 -17.27
N LYS A 121 14.12 5.14 -17.86
CA LYS A 121 14.25 6.59 -17.72
C LYS A 121 13.94 7.12 -16.31
N VAL A 122 13.10 6.43 -15.55
CA VAL A 122 12.83 6.80 -14.16
C VAL A 122 14.00 6.42 -13.27
N THR A 123 14.56 5.23 -13.46
CA THR A 123 15.70 4.72 -12.67
C THR A 123 17.01 5.46 -12.95
N ASP A 124 17.14 6.19 -14.06
CA ASP A 124 18.24 7.14 -14.25
C ASP A 124 18.31 8.25 -13.19
N HIS A 125 17.24 8.44 -12.42
CA HIS A 125 17.12 9.54 -11.46
C HIS A 125 16.97 9.10 -10.00
N THR A 126 16.76 7.81 -9.74
CA THR A 126 16.60 7.25 -8.39
C THR A 126 16.91 5.77 -8.37
N ASP A 127 17.45 5.29 -7.28
CA ASP A 127 17.61 3.88 -7.00
C ASP A 127 16.33 3.34 -6.32
N LYS A 128 16.19 2.01 -6.25
CA LYS A 128 15.11 1.33 -5.51
C LYS A 128 13.70 1.73 -5.97
N VAL A 129 13.37 1.40 -7.20
CA VAL A 129 12.06 1.64 -7.80
C VAL A 129 11.18 0.41 -7.70
N TYR A 130 9.96 0.59 -7.20
CA TYR A 130 8.86 -0.36 -7.29
C TYR A 130 7.90 0.03 -8.39
N LEU A 131 7.36 -0.95 -9.07
CA LEU A 131 6.33 -0.76 -10.08
C LEU A 131 4.95 -1.11 -9.52
N HIS A 132 3.98 -0.22 -9.73
CA HIS A 132 2.57 -0.51 -9.55
C HIS A 132 1.81 -0.32 -10.85
N THR A 133 1.06 -1.33 -11.23
CA THR A 133 0.30 -1.33 -12.47
C THR A 133 -1.18 -1.59 -12.19
N PRO A 134 -2.04 -0.56 -12.22
CA PRO A 134 -3.47 -0.72 -11.98
C PRO A 134 -4.18 -1.65 -12.96
N LYS A 135 -3.59 -1.91 -14.13
CA LYS A 135 -4.13 -2.87 -15.12
C LYS A 135 -4.14 -4.30 -14.63
N MET A 136 -3.29 -4.63 -13.68
CA MET A 136 -3.42 -5.90 -12.98
C MET A 136 -4.79 -6.04 -12.31
N ARG A 137 -5.54 -4.95 -12.15
CA ARG A 137 -6.88 -4.95 -11.56
C ARG A 137 -8.01 -5.33 -12.51
N LYS A 138 -8.00 -4.90 -13.77
CA LYS A 138 -9.06 -5.20 -14.75
C LYS A 138 -8.59 -4.90 -16.16
N GLY A 139 -8.35 -5.91 -16.94
CA GLY A 139 -8.44 -5.78 -18.39
C GLY A 139 -9.88 -5.44 -18.80
N LYS A 140 -10.08 -4.34 -19.54
CA LYS A 140 -11.27 -4.23 -20.38
C LYS A 140 -11.12 -5.28 -21.48
N GLY A 141 -11.88 -6.38 -21.37
CA GLY A 141 -11.89 -7.39 -22.41
C GLY A 141 -10.89 -8.52 -22.25
N GLY A 142 -10.50 -8.86 -21.05
CA GLY A 142 -9.65 -10.02 -20.77
C GLY A 142 -8.23 -9.63 -20.36
N ASP A 143 -7.72 -10.40 -19.60
CA ASP A 143 -6.38 -10.84 -19.30
C ASP A 143 -5.26 -9.92 -19.81
N TYR A 144 -5.07 -8.79 -19.14
CA TYR A 144 -3.89 -8.01 -19.30
C TYR A 144 -2.89 -8.44 -18.24
N GLU A 145 -2.07 -9.39 -18.60
CA GLU A 145 -0.93 -9.85 -17.84
C GLU A 145 0.32 -9.14 -18.34
N TYR A 146 0.99 -8.37 -17.44
CA TYR A 146 2.40 -8.19 -17.70
C TYR A 146 3.05 -9.56 -17.66
N GLN A 147 3.66 -9.93 -18.75
CA GLN A 147 4.42 -11.16 -18.77
C GLN A 147 5.57 -11.03 -17.77
N SER A 148 5.79 -12.04 -16.96
CA SER A 148 6.85 -12.05 -15.94
C SER A 148 8.24 -11.76 -16.52
N ASN A 149 8.50 -12.12 -17.79
CA ASN A 149 9.72 -11.79 -18.49
C ASN A 149 9.91 -10.26 -18.68
N VAL A 150 8.85 -9.51 -18.96
CA VAL A 150 8.92 -8.04 -19.10
C VAL A 150 9.34 -7.41 -17.77
N VAL A 151 8.78 -7.90 -16.65
CA VAL A 151 9.16 -7.42 -15.31
C VAL A 151 10.60 -7.83 -14.99
N SER A 152 10.99 -9.06 -15.35
CA SER A 152 12.36 -9.57 -15.14
C SER A 152 13.40 -8.75 -15.90
N ASP A 153 13.07 -8.32 -17.12
CA ASP A 153 13.98 -7.49 -17.92
C ASP A 153 14.23 -6.11 -17.30
N MET A 154 13.27 -5.60 -16.50
CA MET A 154 13.43 -4.32 -15.82
C MET A 154 14.38 -4.34 -14.61
N LEU A 155 14.75 -5.53 -14.09
CA LEU A 155 15.77 -5.64 -13.03
C LEU A 155 17.12 -5.03 -13.43
N LYS A 156 17.50 -5.15 -14.71
CA LYS A 156 18.73 -4.56 -15.25
C LYS A 156 18.76 -3.03 -15.15
N TRP A 157 17.57 -2.42 -15.02
CA TRP A 157 17.42 -0.96 -14.90
C TRP A 157 17.25 -0.51 -13.45
N GLY A 158 17.29 -1.42 -12.47
CA GLY A 158 17.17 -1.08 -11.06
C GLY A 158 15.76 -1.22 -10.48
N LEU A 159 14.85 -1.95 -11.16
CA LEU A 159 13.57 -2.32 -10.55
C LEU A 159 13.83 -3.18 -9.30
N THR A 160 13.34 -2.75 -8.15
CA THR A 160 13.54 -3.44 -6.87
C THR A 160 12.36 -4.36 -6.54
N GLY A 161 11.15 -3.99 -6.92
CA GLY A 161 9.97 -4.77 -6.60
C GLY A 161 8.73 -4.34 -7.38
N ILE A 162 7.65 -5.06 -7.11
CA ILE A 162 6.34 -4.79 -7.69
C ILE A 162 5.26 -4.86 -6.63
N LYS A 163 4.17 -4.13 -6.86
CA LYS A 163 2.91 -4.31 -6.13
C LYS A 163 1.95 -5.14 -7.00
N GLU A 164 1.72 -6.38 -6.60
CA GLU A 164 0.83 -7.30 -7.28
C GLU A 164 -0.60 -7.13 -6.75
N GLU A 165 -1.58 -6.94 -7.63
CA GLU A 165 -2.97 -6.65 -7.26
C GLU A 165 -3.98 -7.22 -8.27
N ASN A 166 -3.65 -8.30 -9.01
CA ASN A 166 -4.56 -8.91 -9.96
C ASN A 166 -5.79 -9.52 -9.26
N SER A 167 -6.95 -9.36 -9.86
CA SER A 167 -8.20 -9.91 -9.33
C SER A 167 -8.32 -11.44 -9.50
N ASN A 168 -7.56 -12.04 -10.41
CA ASN A 168 -7.52 -13.49 -10.65
C ASN A 168 -6.37 -14.12 -9.87
N LEU A 169 -6.71 -14.88 -8.84
CA LEU A 169 -5.71 -15.46 -7.92
C LEU A 169 -4.79 -16.48 -8.61
N GLN A 170 -5.30 -17.27 -9.57
CA GLN A 170 -4.48 -18.24 -10.30
C GLN A 170 -3.47 -17.52 -11.20
N GLN A 171 -3.90 -16.48 -11.90
CA GLN A 171 -3.01 -15.65 -12.71
C GLN A 171 -1.93 -14.98 -11.86
N SER A 172 -2.31 -14.46 -10.68
CA SER A 172 -1.34 -13.93 -9.71
C SER A 172 -0.29 -14.98 -9.33
N TYR A 173 -0.73 -16.21 -9.05
CA TYR A 173 0.17 -17.30 -8.68
C TYR A 173 1.16 -17.62 -9.80
N ASP A 174 0.65 -17.79 -11.02
CA ASP A 174 1.48 -18.13 -12.18
C ASP A 174 2.44 -16.98 -12.52
N PHE A 175 2.00 -15.73 -12.39
CA PHE A 175 2.82 -14.55 -12.59
C PHE A 175 3.95 -14.49 -11.54
N VAL A 176 3.61 -14.54 -10.26
CA VAL A 176 4.58 -14.42 -9.15
C VAL A 176 5.61 -15.54 -9.20
N ARG A 177 5.17 -16.79 -9.49
CA ARG A 177 6.04 -17.97 -9.58
C ARG A 177 7.14 -17.84 -10.65
N ASN A 178 6.87 -17.08 -11.69
CA ASN A 178 7.80 -16.87 -12.81
C ASN A 178 8.66 -15.61 -12.66
N LEU A 179 8.52 -14.86 -11.55
CA LEU A 179 9.36 -13.70 -11.27
C LEU A 179 10.72 -14.11 -10.68
N PRO A 180 11.75 -13.30 -10.85
CA PRO A 180 13.04 -13.52 -10.21
C PRO A 180 12.93 -13.51 -8.68
N VAL A 181 13.66 -14.39 -8.01
CA VAL A 181 13.64 -14.57 -6.55
C VAL A 181 14.15 -13.35 -5.77
N ASP A 182 14.88 -12.47 -6.43
CA ASP A 182 15.44 -11.25 -5.82
C ASP A 182 14.48 -10.06 -5.91
N LEU A 183 13.38 -10.20 -6.65
CA LEU A 183 12.37 -9.17 -6.77
C LEU A 183 11.46 -9.16 -5.52
N ASP A 184 11.27 -7.99 -4.91
CA ASP A 184 10.31 -7.83 -3.82
C ASP A 184 8.88 -7.78 -4.38
N VAL A 185 8.05 -8.77 -4.02
CA VAL A 185 6.67 -8.87 -4.48
C VAL A 185 5.72 -8.56 -3.34
N ILE A 186 5.09 -7.38 -3.41
CA ILE A 186 4.11 -6.91 -2.43
C ILE A 186 2.71 -7.30 -2.89
N VAL A 187 2.11 -8.26 -2.21
CA VAL A 187 0.73 -8.69 -2.48
C VAL A 187 -0.25 -7.67 -1.91
N ALA A 188 -1.14 -7.17 -2.76
CA ALA A 188 -2.16 -6.20 -2.38
C ALA A 188 -3.55 -6.62 -2.89
N GLY A 189 -4.55 -5.80 -2.60
CA GLY A 189 -5.93 -6.02 -3.04
C GLY A 189 -6.60 -7.24 -2.42
N GLY A 190 -6.14 -7.68 -1.26
CA GLY A 190 -6.68 -8.85 -0.58
C GLY A 190 -6.36 -8.82 0.90
N SER A 191 -6.23 -10.01 1.46
CA SER A 191 -6.00 -10.26 2.88
C SER A 191 -4.69 -11.02 3.10
N MET A 192 -4.35 -11.25 4.35
CA MET A 192 -3.29 -12.19 4.73
C MET A 192 -3.50 -13.58 4.11
N ARG A 193 -4.76 -14.01 3.90
CA ARG A 193 -5.07 -15.27 3.19
C ARG A 193 -4.61 -15.25 1.74
N ARG A 194 -4.74 -14.12 1.03
CA ARG A 194 -4.20 -13.96 -0.32
C ARG A 194 -2.68 -14.10 -0.32
N PHE A 195 -2.01 -13.44 0.61
CA PHE A 195 -0.57 -13.57 0.75
C PHE A 195 -0.16 -15.01 1.07
N GLN A 196 -0.84 -15.68 2.00
CA GLN A 196 -0.58 -17.08 2.34
C GLN A 196 -0.59 -18.00 1.11
N PHE A 197 -1.48 -17.75 0.16
CA PHE A 197 -1.53 -18.50 -1.10
C PHE A 197 -0.35 -18.14 -2.01
N LEU A 198 -0.03 -16.85 -2.18
CA LEU A 198 1.02 -16.37 -3.08
C LEU A 198 2.43 -16.50 -2.51
N GLU A 199 2.57 -16.66 -1.20
CA GLU A 199 3.85 -16.92 -0.53
C GLU A 199 4.55 -18.15 -1.09
N SER A 200 3.81 -19.23 -1.39
CA SER A 200 4.34 -20.43 -2.00
C SER A 200 4.80 -20.23 -3.45
N ALA A 201 4.35 -19.19 -4.12
CA ALA A 201 4.80 -18.78 -5.45
C ALA A 201 6.04 -17.87 -5.42
N GLY A 202 6.39 -17.29 -4.25
CA GLY A 202 7.56 -16.41 -4.11
C GLY A 202 7.26 -14.99 -3.61
N ALA A 203 6.00 -14.67 -3.30
CA ALA A 203 5.68 -13.38 -2.69
C ALA A 203 6.32 -13.28 -1.29
N ASN A 204 6.79 -12.09 -0.92
CA ASN A 204 7.53 -11.88 0.33
C ASN A 204 7.02 -10.70 1.16
N SER A 205 6.14 -9.87 0.62
CA SER A 205 5.53 -8.75 1.33
C SER A 205 4.02 -8.65 1.06
N PHE A 206 3.26 -8.02 1.94
CA PHE A 206 1.82 -7.90 1.78
C PHE A 206 1.24 -6.65 2.43
N LEU A 207 0.07 -6.24 1.91
CA LEU A 207 -0.80 -5.21 2.44
C LEU A 207 -2.12 -5.86 2.82
N SER A 208 -2.40 -6.06 4.10
CA SER A 208 -3.66 -6.63 4.53
C SER A 208 -4.71 -5.59 4.92
N GLY A 209 -4.26 -4.43 5.36
CA GLY A 209 -5.12 -3.36 5.83
C GLY A 209 -5.40 -3.39 7.32
N ILE A 210 -5.45 -4.56 7.98
CA ILE A 210 -5.62 -4.62 9.43
C ILE A 210 -4.43 -4.01 10.16
N GLY A 211 -3.23 -4.09 9.59
CA GLY A 211 -2.02 -3.47 10.12
C GLY A 211 -2.06 -1.94 10.21
N ASN A 212 -3.00 -1.31 9.51
CA ASN A 212 -3.27 0.11 9.69
C ASN A 212 -3.74 0.47 11.10
N LEU A 213 -4.36 -0.49 11.79
CA LEU A 213 -4.91 -0.33 13.12
C LEU A 213 -4.14 -1.19 14.15
N PHE A 214 -3.74 -2.38 13.74
CA PHE A 214 -3.19 -3.42 14.61
C PHE A 214 -1.97 -4.10 13.98
N PRO A 215 -0.80 -3.42 13.89
CA PRO A 215 0.40 -3.98 13.27
C PRO A 215 0.89 -5.29 13.90
N ARG A 216 0.65 -5.48 15.20
CA ARG A 216 1.04 -6.71 15.91
C ARG A 216 0.32 -7.94 15.39
N ILE A 217 -0.93 -7.81 14.93
CA ILE A 217 -1.67 -8.92 14.33
C ILE A 217 -1.00 -9.39 13.04
N GLU A 218 -0.57 -8.47 12.19
CA GLU A 218 0.18 -8.81 10.98
C GLU A 218 1.53 -9.46 11.30
N ASN A 219 2.21 -8.99 12.33
CA ASN A 219 3.45 -9.62 12.80
C ASN A 219 3.18 -11.03 13.36
N GLY A 220 2.08 -11.23 14.09
CA GLY A 220 1.62 -12.55 14.56
C GLY A 220 1.31 -13.51 13.41
N PHE A 221 0.75 -13.03 12.32
CA PHE A 221 0.52 -13.82 11.11
C PHE A 221 1.81 -14.38 10.50
N LEU A 222 2.94 -13.67 10.62
CA LEU A 222 4.24 -14.16 10.14
C LEU A 222 4.83 -15.28 11.03
N SER A 223 4.28 -15.47 12.22
CA SER A 223 4.59 -16.60 13.09
C SER A 223 4.05 -17.91 12.52
N SER A 224 4.20 -19.00 13.20
CA SER A 224 3.70 -20.32 12.79
C SER A 224 2.63 -20.85 13.75
N GLY A 225 1.85 -21.81 13.29
CA GLY A 225 0.87 -22.49 14.13
C GLY A 225 -0.35 -21.65 14.50
N ASP A 226 -0.73 -21.69 15.78
CA ASP A 226 -1.98 -21.12 16.28
C ASP A 226 -2.03 -19.58 16.15
N GLU A 227 -0.89 -18.90 16.32
CA GLU A 227 -0.83 -17.44 16.20
C GLU A 227 -1.17 -16.98 14.76
N ARG A 228 -0.65 -17.68 13.76
CA ARG A 228 -0.96 -17.40 12.35
C ARG A 228 -2.45 -17.59 12.08
N GLN A 229 -3.04 -18.69 12.56
CA GLN A 229 -4.47 -18.94 12.37
C GLN A 229 -5.33 -17.91 13.10
N LYS A 230 -4.97 -17.56 14.32
CA LYS A 230 -5.66 -16.51 15.09
C LYS A 230 -5.65 -15.17 14.36
N ALA A 231 -4.51 -14.76 13.79
CA ALA A 231 -4.42 -13.52 13.00
C ALA A 231 -5.36 -13.53 11.78
N LEU A 232 -5.45 -14.67 11.07
CA LEU A 232 -6.36 -14.83 9.92
C LEU A 232 -7.83 -14.75 10.32
N ASP A 233 -8.19 -15.29 11.48
CA ASP A 233 -9.57 -15.27 11.96
C ASP A 233 -9.98 -13.85 12.37
N ILE A 234 -9.12 -13.15 13.11
CA ILE A 234 -9.31 -11.74 13.49
C ILE A 234 -9.44 -10.84 12.24
N GLU A 235 -8.56 -11.02 11.25
CA GLU A 235 -8.66 -10.26 10.00
C GLU A 235 -10.00 -10.51 9.30
N SER A 236 -10.47 -11.75 9.25
CA SER A 236 -11.73 -12.11 8.62
C SER A 236 -12.92 -11.41 9.30
N GLU A 237 -13.00 -11.47 10.63
CA GLU A 237 -14.05 -10.82 11.42
C GLU A 237 -14.04 -9.28 11.19
N PHE A 238 -12.85 -8.68 11.21
CA PHE A 238 -12.70 -7.26 10.95
C PHE A 238 -13.19 -6.86 9.54
N PHE A 239 -12.84 -7.64 8.52
CA PHE A 239 -13.28 -7.35 7.15
C PHE A 239 -14.76 -7.63 6.90
N ASP A 240 -15.39 -8.54 7.63
CA ASP A 240 -16.83 -8.77 7.56
C ASP A 240 -17.64 -7.53 7.97
N VAL A 241 -17.09 -6.70 8.87
CA VAL A 241 -17.71 -5.42 9.25
C VAL A 241 -17.30 -4.30 8.30
N THR A 242 -16.00 -4.12 8.05
CA THR A 242 -15.51 -2.98 7.26
C THR A 242 -15.91 -3.02 5.79
N SER A 243 -16.15 -4.22 5.22
CA SER A 243 -16.61 -4.36 3.84
C SER A 243 -18.03 -3.81 3.61
N LYS A 244 -18.87 -3.78 4.63
CA LYS A 244 -20.25 -3.28 4.55
C LYS A 244 -20.31 -1.78 4.36
N VAL A 245 -19.39 -1.05 4.96
CA VAL A 245 -19.37 0.42 4.96
C VAL A 245 -18.32 1.00 3.99
N GLY A 246 -17.49 0.16 3.43
CA GLY A 246 -16.38 0.54 2.56
C GLY A 246 -15.09 0.85 3.31
N TRP A 247 -13.97 0.50 2.69
CA TRP A 247 -12.65 0.55 3.33
C TRP A 247 -12.24 1.93 3.82
N HIS A 248 -12.36 2.97 2.99
CA HIS A 248 -11.86 4.30 3.37
C HIS A 248 -12.63 4.94 4.53
N PRO A 249 -13.98 4.97 4.53
CA PRO A 249 -14.74 5.44 5.69
C PRO A 249 -14.47 4.61 6.95
N ALA A 250 -14.39 3.28 6.82
CA ALA A 250 -14.10 2.39 7.94
C ALA A 250 -12.73 2.68 8.56
N LEU A 251 -11.67 2.73 7.74
CA LEU A 251 -10.32 3.01 8.21
C LEU A 251 -10.23 4.33 8.97
N ARG A 252 -10.77 5.43 8.39
CA ARG A 252 -10.70 6.75 9.02
C ARG A 252 -11.48 6.80 10.32
N SER A 253 -12.69 6.24 10.33
CA SER A 253 -13.50 6.18 11.55
C SER A 253 -12.86 5.34 12.63
N SER A 254 -12.18 4.25 12.26
CA SER A 254 -11.41 3.43 13.19
C SER A 254 -10.25 4.20 13.80
N LEU A 255 -9.48 4.92 12.99
CA LEU A 255 -8.36 5.73 13.47
C LEU A 255 -8.82 6.88 14.40
N LYS A 256 -10.01 7.45 14.13
CA LYS A 256 -10.64 8.43 15.03
C LYS A 256 -11.05 7.80 16.37
N GLU A 257 -11.68 6.62 16.35
CA GLU A 257 -12.08 5.89 17.56
C GLU A 257 -10.88 5.53 18.44
N MET A 258 -9.76 5.20 17.82
CA MET A 258 -8.50 4.91 18.51
C MET A 258 -7.79 6.17 19.04
N GLY A 259 -8.35 7.36 18.81
CA GLY A 259 -7.74 8.62 19.27
C GLY A 259 -6.53 9.07 18.46
N LEU A 260 -6.32 8.50 17.27
CA LEU A 260 -5.21 8.80 16.37
C LEU A 260 -5.49 10.03 15.47
N THR A 261 -6.36 10.90 15.95
CA THR A 261 -6.62 12.27 15.45
C THR A 261 -7.42 12.47 14.16
N CYS A 262 -7.32 13.64 13.55
CA CYS A 262 -8.13 14.26 12.51
C CYS A 262 -8.30 13.49 11.19
N PHE A 263 -8.78 12.27 11.24
CA PHE A 263 -9.07 11.50 10.03
C PHE A 263 -10.52 11.75 9.57
N TYR A 264 -10.77 12.93 9.02
CA TYR A 264 -12.03 13.21 8.33
C TYR A 264 -12.01 12.65 6.91
N ASN A 265 -13.17 12.42 6.32
CA ASN A 265 -13.27 12.07 4.92
C ASN A 265 -13.26 13.33 4.05
N ARG A 266 -12.53 13.28 2.94
CA ARG A 266 -12.62 14.31 1.88
C ARG A 266 -13.81 13.99 0.98
N GLN A 267 -14.59 14.98 0.64
CA GLN A 267 -15.74 14.81 -0.25
C GLN A 267 -15.33 14.15 -1.59
N PRO A 268 -16.17 13.31 -2.20
CA PRO A 268 -17.58 13.03 -1.81
C PRO A 268 -17.75 11.86 -0.81
N TRP A 269 -16.71 11.40 -0.12
CA TRP A 269 -16.82 10.32 0.87
C TRP A 269 -17.62 10.76 2.08
N PRO A 270 -18.75 10.09 2.41
CA PRO A 270 -19.54 10.43 3.58
C PRO A 270 -18.83 9.98 4.87
N GLU A 271 -19.16 10.62 5.98
CA GLU A 271 -18.91 10.05 7.30
C GLU A 271 -19.87 8.86 7.53
N LEU A 272 -19.46 7.91 8.39
CA LEU A 272 -20.32 6.80 8.77
C LEU A 272 -21.57 7.29 9.51
N SER A 273 -22.69 6.61 9.29
CA SER A 273 -23.86 6.77 10.15
C SER A 273 -23.54 6.29 11.58
N HIS A 274 -24.35 6.74 12.53
CA HIS A 274 -24.17 6.33 13.93
C HIS A 274 -24.24 4.82 14.14
N VAL A 275 -25.09 4.11 13.40
CA VAL A 275 -25.22 2.64 13.49
C VAL A 275 -23.95 1.95 12.95
N GLU A 276 -23.52 2.33 11.76
CA GLU A 276 -22.27 1.78 11.15
C GLU A 276 -21.06 2.05 12.04
N PHE A 277 -20.99 3.24 12.64
CA PHE A 277 -19.92 3.58 13.56
C PHE A 277 -19.93 2.70 14.81
N LEU A 278 -21.10 2.41 15.40
CA LEU A 278 -21.20 1.54 16.58
C LEU A 278 -20.79 0.10 16.27
N GLU A 279 -21.17 -0.44 15.10
CA GLU A 279 -20.72 -1.78 14.67
C GLU A 279 -19.20 -1.81 14.52
N LEU A 280 -18.62 -0.79 13.89
CA LEU A 280 -17.17 -0.67 13.72
C LEU A 280 -16.44 -0.52 15.07
N ALA A 281 -16.92 0.32 15.96
CA ALA A 281 -16.32 0.51 17.29
C ALA A 281 -16.36 -0.77 18.14
N THR A 282 -17.37 -1.61 17.94
CA THR A 282 -17.46 -2.91 18.63
C THR A 282 -16.35 -3.84 18.17
N ILE A 283 -16.19 -4.04 16.85
CA ILE A 283 -15.14 -4.92 16.33
C ILE A 283 -13.73 -4.41 16.67
N ILE A 284 -13.52 -3.09 16.68
CA ILE A 284 -12.23 -2.51 17.07
C ILE A 284 -11.88 -2.90 18.52
N LYS A 285 -12.83 -2.79 19.45
CA LYS A 285 -12.63 -3.16 20.86
C LYS A 285 -12.39 -4.66 21.03
N GLU A 286 -13.10 -5.48 20.27
CA GLU A 286 -12.86 -6.93 20.23
C GLU A 286 -11.44 -7.23 19.77
N VAL A 287 -11.00 -6.66 18.66
CA VAL A 287 -9.64 -6.86 18.14
C VAL A 287 -8.59 -6.34 19.11
N GLN A 288 -8.79 -5.18 19.74
CA GLN A 288 -7.89 -4.67 20.79
C GLN A 288 -7.74 -5.63 21.97
N SER A 289 -8.75 -6.42 22.27
CA SER A 289 -8.66 -7.41 23.37
C SER A 289 -7.75 -8.61 23.05
N TYR A 290 -7.36 -8.78 21.80
CA TYR A 290 -6.43 -9.83 21.35
C TYR A 290 -4.97 -9.38 21.34
N GLU A 291 -4.69 -8.07 21.44
CA GLU A 291 -3.33 -7.52 21.56
C GLU A 291 -2.81 -7.55 23.01
#